data_5a25e2a92611c25de6912e01ec835399
#
_entry.id   5a25e2a92611c25de6912e01ec835399
#
_cell.length_a   1.000
_cell.length_b   1.000
_cell.length_c   1.000
_cell.angle_alpha   90.00
_cell.angle_beta   90.00
_cell.angle_gamma   90.00
#
_symmetry.space_group_name_H-M   'P 1'
#
loop_
_entity.id
_entity.type
_entity.pdbx_description
1 polymer ?
#
loop_
_entity_poly.entity_id
_entity_poly.type
_entity_poly.pdbx_seq_one_letter_code
_entity_poly.pdbx_strand_id
1 'polypeptide(L)'
;MTSTDDIHSETQAYWLGFLWADGSWSKTAPRCSGPNRLNLSQKLSEINHLQLFLDTLEADYPIRHLNGGYGAAVTAHINSRPLCISLEQLGFARKDQRVHIPPIPPSLLHHFVRGYFDGDGCLSIYQQTVGNAVINKQEWSLTGHPEFIANIRQFIEQNVDVSHRVKIKTYKRTDKAVTLRYGRKSDIVALHDYLYQDATVYLDSKYQQFVEFFTREKN
;
A
#
# COMPACT_ATOMS: atom_id res chain seq x y z
N MET A 1 -16.60 21.14 2.20
CA MET A 1 -15.68 21.03 3.36
C MET A 1 -15.55 19.56 3.64
N THR A 2 -14.50 18.94 3.18
CA THR A 2 -14.15 17.58 3.56
C THR A 2 -13.37 17.73 4.83
N SER A 3 -14.00 17.40 5.93
CA SER A 3 -13.34 17.33 7.22
C SER A 3 -12.62 15.97 7.33
N THR A 4 -11.71 15.87 8.28
CA THR A 4 -11.11 14.58 8.73
C THR A 4 -12.17 13.54 9.09
N ASP A 5 -13.46 13.94 9.08
CA ASP A 5 -14.62 13.14 9.40
C ASP A 5 -15.08 12.20 8.25
N ASP A 6 -14.43 12.24 7.08
CA ASP A 6 -14.83 11.41 5.93
C ASP A 6 -14.28 9.96 5.99
N ILE A 7 -13.29 9.68 6.85
CA ILE A 7 -12.71 8.34 7.06
C ILE A 7 -13.02 7.90 8.49
N HIS A 8 -13.99 6.99 8.65
CA HIS A 8 -14.54 6.58 9.95
C HIS A 8 -14.28 5.12 10.32
N SER A 9 -13.73 4.33 9.40
CA SER A 9 -13.56 2.90 9.61
C SER A 9 -12.20 2.40 9.13
N GLU A 10 -11.79 1.26 9.72
CA GLU A 10 -10.65 0.48 9.25
C GLU A 10 -10.69 0.27 7.74
N THR A 11 -11.81 -0.23 7.23
CA THR A 11 -11.99 -0.60 5.83
C THR A 11 -11.78 0.59 4.90
N GLN A 12 -12.32 1.77 5.25
CA GLN A 12 -12.11 3.00 4.47
C GLN A 12 -10.65 3.44 4.47
N ALA A 13 -10.01 3.42 5.65
CA ALA A 13 -8.60 3.79 5.78
C ALA A 13 -7.69 2.81 5.00
N TYR A 14 -7.95 1.51 5.11
CA TYR A 14 -7.23 0.47 4.39
C TYR A 14 -7.33 0.65 2.87
N TRP A 15 -8.54 0.74 2.33
CA TRP A 15 -8.72 0.91 0.89
C TRP A 15 -8.17 2.23 0.36
N LEU A 16 -8.22 3.29 1.15
CA LEU A 16 -7.55 4.54 0.79
C LEU A 16 -6.05 4.35 0.67
N GLY A 17 -5.41 3.63 1.62
CA GLY A 17 -3.99 3.28 1.55
C GLY A 17 -3.65 2.42 0.34
N PHE A 18 -4.46 1.42 0.06
CA PHE A 18 -4.30 0.53 -1.09
C PHE A 18 -4.46 1.30 -2.43
N LEU A 19 -5.42 2.19 -2.52
CA LEU A 19 -5.58 3.10 -3.66
C LEU A 19 -4.40 4.08 -3.78
N TRP A 20 -3.84 4.52 -2.65
CA TRP A 20 -2.66 5.39 -2.67
C TRP A 20 -1.45 4.71 -3.30
N ALA A 21 -1.32 3.40 -3.13
CA ALA A 21 -0.31 2.56 -3.76
C ALA A 21 -0.62 2.28 -5.23
N ASP A 22 -1.75 1.63 -5.53
CA ASP A 22 -2.04 1.00 -6.84
C ASP A 22 -3.16 1.67 -7.63
N GLY A 23 -3.94 2.54 -7.00
CA GLY A 23 -5.03 3.24 -7.66
C GLY A 23 -4.54 4.25 -8.70
N SER A 24 -5.31 4.42 -9.75
CA SER A 24 -5.12 5.49 -10.72
C SER A 24 -6.47 6.01 -11.19
N TRP A 25 -6.49 7.19 -11.78
CA TRP A 25 -7.71 7.73 -12.34
C TRP A 25 -7.51 8.21 -13.77
N SER A 26 -8.63 8.34 -14.49
CA SER A 26 -8.64 8.81 -15.88
C SER A 26 -9.93 9.59 -16.19
N LYS A 27 -9.91 10.25 -17.34
CA LYS A 27 -11.12 10.81 -17.95
C LYS A 27 -11.69 9.79 -18.93
N THR A 28 -13.00 9.60 -18.92
CA THR A 28 -13.67 8.72 -19.90
C THR A 28 -13.80 9.37 -21.27
N ALA A 29 -13.72 10.73 -21.35
CA ALA A 29 -13.70 11.47 -22.59
C ALA A 29 -12.87 12.76 -22.43
N PRO A 30 -12.25 13.29 -23.51
CA PRO A 30 -11.45 14.52 -23.48
C PRO A 30 -12.18 15.74 -22.92
N ARG A 31 -13.49 15.83 -23.16
CA ARG A 31 -14.37 16.94 -22.72
C ARG A 31 -14.74 16.90 -21.24
N CYS A 32 -14.38 15.85 -20.50
CA CYS A 32 -14.65 15.78 -19.07
C CYS A 32 -13.82 16.83 -18.34
N SER A 33 -14.44 17.59 -17.44
CA SER A 33 -13.82 18.68 -16.67
C SER A 33 -12.75 18.19 -15.68
N GLY A 34 -12.68 16.89 -15.38
CA GLY A 34 -11.70 16.26 -14.49
C GLY A 34 -11.80 14.74 -14.54
N PRO A 35 -11.04 14.02 -13.70
CA PRO A 35 -11.15 12.58 -13.58
C PRO A 35 -12.57 12.17 -13.21
N ASN A 36 -13.06 11.11 -13.82
CA ASN A 36 -14.40 10.54 -13.57
C ASN A 36 -14.40 9.02 -13.59
N ARG A 37 -13.21 8.42 -13.64
CA ARG A 37 -13.00 6.97 -13.56
C ARG A 37 -11.83 6.70 -12.63
N LEU A 38 -12.07 5.90 -11.61
CA LEU A 38 -11.05 5.26 -10.79
C LEU A 38 -10.70 3.91 -11.41
N ASN A 39 -9.41 3.60 -11.49
CA ASN A 39 -8.92 2.32 -11.98
C ASN A 39 -8.10 1.66 -10.86
N LEU A 40 -8.35 0.39 -10.61
CA LEU A 40 -7.56 -0.44 -9.74
C LEU A 40 -7.21 -1.73 -10.48
N SER A 41 -5.92 -2.04 -10.57
CA SER A 41 -5.43 -3.23 -11.26
C SER A 41 -4.59 -4.07 -10.31
N GLN A 42 -4.76 -5.40 -10.39
CA GLN A 42 -4.06 -6.36 -9.55
C GLN A 42 -3.58 -7.55 -10.39
N LYS A 43 -2.70 -8.37 -9.82
CA LYS A 43 -2.38 -9.68 -10.42
C LYS A 43 -3.64 -10.53 -10.46
N LEU A 44 -3.73 -11.45 -11.42
CA LEU A 44 -4.87 -12.36 -11.52
C LEU A 44 -5.06 -13.19 -10.23
N SER A 45 -3.98 -13.56 -9.56
CA SER A 45 -4.04 -14.27 -8.26
C SER A 45 -4.76 -13.49 -7.16
N GLU A 46 -4.87 -12.17 -7.29
CA GLU A 46 -5.49 -11.27 -6.31
C GLU A 46 -6.91 -10.83 -6.72
N ILE A 47 -7.55 -11.56 -7.63
CA ILE A 47 -8.90 -11.22 -8.12
C ILE A 47 -9.93 -11.12 -6.99
N ASN A 48 -9.83 -11.98 -5.98
CA ASN A 48 -10.73 -11.95 -4.84
C ASN A 48 -10.58 -10.66 -4.01
N HIS A 49 -9.37 -10.14 -3.90
CA HIS A 49 -9.12 -8.86 -3.22
C HIS A 49 -9.70 -7.68 -4.00
N LEU A 50 -9.60 -7.72 -5.32
CA LEU A 50 -10.25 -6.72 -6.18
C LEU A 50 -11.78 -6.81 -6.11
N GLN A 51 -12.35 -8.02 -6.01
CA GLN A 51 -13.79 -8.21 -5.78
C GLN A 51 -14.20 -7.65 -4.42
N LEU A 52 -13.46 -7.93 -3.34
CA LEU A 52 -13.71 -7.40 -2.01
C LEU A 52 -13.72 -5.85 -2.00
N PHE A 53 -12.85 -5.22 -2.79
CA PHE A 53 -12.87 -3.76 -2.97
C PHE A 53 -14.19 -3.28 -3.59
N LEU A 54 -14.67 -3.94 -4.66
CA LEU A 54 -15.94 -3.60 -5.31
C LEU A 54 -17.13 -3.82 -4.37
N ASP A 55 -17.13 -4.92 -3.62
CA ASP A 55 -18.17 -5.22 -2.63
C ASP A 55 -18.21 -4.15 -1.52
N THR A 56 -17.04 -3.70 -1.06
CA THR A 56 -16.94 -2.60 -0.08
C THR A 56 -17.53 -1.28 -0.60
N LEU A 57 -17.44 -1.04 -1.90
CA LEU A 57 -18.03 0.15 -2.53
C LEU A 57 -19.51 -0.05 -2.88
N GLU A 58 -20.08 -1.25 -2.61
CA GLU A 58 -21.41 -1.65 -3.10
C GLU A 58 -21.57 -1.40 -4.62
N ALA A 59 -20.49 -1.72 -5.36
CA ALA A 59 -20.33 -1.30 -6.75
C ALA A 59 -20.33 -2.50 -7.70
N ASP A 60 -21.33 -2.59 -8.56
CA ASP A 60 -21.44 -3.63 -9.60
C ASP A 60 -20.68 -3.21 -10.87
N TYR A 61 -19.35 -3.35 -10.84
CA TYR A 61 -18.49 -3.13 -11.99
C TYR A 61 -17.78 -4.43 -12.38
N PRO A 62 -17.71 -4.76 -13.71
CA PRO A 62 -17.05 -5.96 -14.15
C PRO A 62 -15.54 -5.90 -13.93
N ILE A 63 -14.98 -6.97 -13.39
CA ILE A 63 -13.54 -7.21 -13.37
C ILE A 63 -13.13 -7.69 -14.77
N ARG A 64 -12.16 -7.02 -15.35
CA ARG A 64 -11.67 -7.30 -16.71
C ARG A 64 -10.30 -7.94 -16.65
N HIS A 65 -10.08 -8.97 -17.46
CA HIS A 65 -8.76 -9.55 -17.64
C HIS A 65 -7.92 -8.68 -18.56
N LEU A 66 -6.67 -8.45 -18.16
CA LEU A 66 -5.68 -7.76 -18.97
C LEU A 66 -4.67 -8.78 -19.49
N ASN A 67 -4.55 -8.86 -20.79
CA ASN A 67 -3.52 -9.66 -21.45
C ASN A 67 -2.32 -8.73 -21.74
N GLY A 68 -1.25 -8.85 -20.98
CA GLY A 68 -0.06 -7.99 -21.11
C GLY A 68 1.25 -8.74 -20.88
N GLY A 69 2.36 -8.14 -21.33
CA GLY A 69 3.71 -8.75 -21.27
C GLY A 69 4.30 -8.95 -19.88
N TYR A 70 3.63 -8.51 -18.81
CA TYR A 70 4.09 -8.62 -17.41
C TYR A 70 3.32 -9.65 -16.58
N GLY A 71 2.58 -10.57 -17.22
CA GLY A 71 1.77 -11.60 -16.57
C GLY A 71 0.28 -11.33 -16.63
N ALA A 72 -0.51 -12.30 -16.16
CA ALA A 72 -1.96 -12.18 -16.11
C ALA A 72 -2.36 -11.19 -15.01
N ALA A 73 -3.15 -10.19 -15.39
CA ALA A 73 -3.66 -9.16 -14.49
C ALA A 73 -5.15 -8.96 -14.66
N VAL A 74 -5.77 -8.37 -13.67
CA VAL A 74 -7.19 -7.99 -13.64
C VAL A 74 -7.34 -6.52 -13.29
N THR A 75 -8.40 -5.88 -13.75
CA THR A 75 -8.68 -4.47 -13.47
C THR A 75 -10.16 -4.21 -13.28
N ALA A 76 -10.49 -3.33 -12.36
CA ALA A 76 -11.80 -2.71 -12.23
C ALA A 76 -11.73 -1.24 -12.66
N HIS A 77 -12.74 -0.81 -13.42
CA HIS A 77 -12.92 0.56 -13.89
C HIS A 77 -14.20 1.12 -13.29
N ILE A 78 -14.07 1.91 -12.24
CA ILE A 78 -15.20 2.49 -11.50
C ILE A 78 -15.51 3.87 -12.08
N ASN A 79 -16.60 3.98 -12.83
CA ASN A 79 -17.04 5.24 -13.42
C ASN A 79 -17.89 6.03 -12.41
N SER A 80 -17.24 6.78 -11.54
CA SER A 80 -17.89 7.57 -10.50
C SER A 80 -17.20 8.92 -10.34
N ARG A 81 -17.85 9.99 -10.87
CA ARG A 81 -17.35 11.34 -10.68
C ARG A 81 -17.37 11.77 -9.21
N PRO A 82 -18.43 11.48 -8.42
CA PRO A 82 -18.42 11.79 -6.98
C PRO A 82 -17.24 11.15 -6.25
N LEU A 83 -16.97 9.86 -6.46
CA LEU A 83 -15.83 9.17 -5.85
C LEU A 83 -14.49 9.82 -6.23
N CYS A 84 -14.31 10.20 -7.51
CA CYS A 84 -13.10 10.91 -7.95
C CYS A 84 -12.96 12.27 -7.27
N ILE A 85 -14.06 13.01 -7.08
CA ILE A 85 -14.04 14.31 -6.36
C ILE A 85 -13.66 14.10 -4.90
N SER A 86 -14.25 13.13 -4.19
CA SER A 86 -13.92 12.84 -2.79
C SER A 86 -12.44 12.45 -2.65
N LEU A 87 -11.92 11.59 -3.53
CA LEU A 87 -10.51 11.23 -3.54
C LEU A 87 -9.60 12.44 -3.82
N GLU A 88 -9.98 13.34 -4.75
CA GLU A 88 -9.24 14.56 -5.06
C GLU A 88 -9.16 15.48 -3.83
N GLN A 89 -10.27 15.63 -3.11
CA GLN A 89 -10.33 16.41 -1.86
C GLN A 89 -9.43 15.84 -0.75
N LEU A 90 -9.26 14.52 -0.71
CA LEU A 90 -8.29 13.86 0.17
C LEU A 90 -6.83 13.97 -0.31
N GLY A 91 -6.59 14.59 -1.47
CA GLY A 91 -5.26 14.77 -2.06
C GLY A 91 -4.83 13.63 -3.00
N PHE A 92 -5.75 12.74 -3.40
CA PHE A 92 -5.44 11.73 -4.39
C PHE A 92 -5.14 12.38 -5.74
N ALA A 93 -3.99 12.05 -6.31
CA ALA A 93 -3.48 12.63 -7.54
C ALA A 93 -2.74 11.56 -8.38
N ARG A 94 -2.01 11.96 -9.39
CA ARG A 94 -1.06 11.06 -10.07
C ARG A 94 -0.05 10.53 -9.04
N LYS A 95 0.42 9.29 -9.22
CA LYS A 95 1.29 8.62 -8.23
C LYS A 95 2.54 9.43 -7.87
N ASP A 96 3.12 10.16 -8.82
CA ASP A 96 4.27 11.04 -8.63
C ASP A 96 3.95 12.37 -7.91
N GLN A 97 2.69 12.64 -7.62
CA GLN A 97 2.20 13.84 -6.92
C GLN A 97 1.59 13.51 -5.54
N ARG A 98 1.53 12.24 -5.14
CA ARG A 98 1.03 11.81 -3.83
C ARG A 98 2.14 11.95 -2.79
N VAL A 99 2.38 13.18 -2.36
CA VAL A 99 3.50 13.53 -1.49
C VAL A 99 3.14 13.53 -0.01
N HIS A 100 1.85 13.67 0.32
CA HIS A 100 1.37 13.75 1.69
C HIS A 100 0.50 12.55 2.07
N ILE A 101 0.46 12.24 3.35
CA ILE A 101 -0.55 11.35 3.91
C ILE A 101 -1.89 12.11 3.89
N PRO A 102 -2.98 11.51 3.39
CA PRO A 102 -4.30 12.16 3.43
C PRO A 102 -4.76 12.41 4.87
N PRO A 103 -5.70 13.34 5.10
CA PRO A 103 -6.25 13.60 6.43
C PRO A 103 -7.03 12.37 6.90
N ILE A 104 -6.45 11.61 7.82
CA ILE A 104 -7.01 10.39 8.42
C ILE A 104 -6.92 10.54 9.94
N PRO A 105 -7.96 10.13 10.71
CA PRO A 105 -7.87 10.08 12.16
C PRO A 105 -6.64 9.27 12.60
N PRO A 106 -5.87 9.75 13.59
CA PRO A 106 -4.66 9.05 14.04
C PRO A 106 -4.87 7.59 14.42
N SER A 107 -6.04 7.26 14.98
CA SER A 107 -6.43 5.89 15.36
C SER A 107 -6.60 4.95 14.16
N LEU A 108 -6.80 5.48 12.96
CA LEU A 108 -7.01 4.69 11.73
C LEU A 108 -5.79 4.72 10.79
N LEU A 109 -4.76 5.51 11.12
CA LEU A 109 -3.64 5.73 10.20
C LEU A 109 -2.81 4.46 9.97
N HIS A 110 -2.71 3.54 10.94
CA HIS A 110 -2.03 2.26 10.76
C HIS A 110 -2.74 1.37 9.72
N HIS A 111 -4.06 1.45 9.61
CA HIS A 111 -4.81 0.74 8.57
C HIS A 111 -4.52 1.30 7.16
N PHE A 112 -4.37 2.63 7.04
CA PHE A 112 -3.91 3.25 5.79
C PHE A 112 -2.50 2.77 5.42
N VAL A 113 -1.58 2.74 6.38
CA VAL A 113 -0.20 2.26 6.16
C VAL A 113 -0.19 0.79 5.77
N ARG A 114 -1.06 -0.05 6.39
CA ARG A 114 -1.24 -1.45 5.97
C ARG A 114 -1.73 -1.56 4.53
N GLY A 115 -2.77 -0.81 4.15
CA GLY A 115 -3.26 -0.80 2.78
C GLY A 115 -2.19 -0.38 1.77
N TYR A 116 -1.41 0.66 2.11
CA TYR A 116 -0.30 1.07 1.26
C TYR A 116 0.81 0.00 1.17
N PHE A 117 1.12 -0.67 2.29
CA PHE A 117 2.07 -1.78 2.31
C PHE A 117 1.58 -2.97 1.46
N ASP A 118 0.31 -3.29 1.51
CA ASP A 118 -0.26 -4.38 0.73
C ASP A 118 -0.15 -4.12 -0.79
N GLY A 119 -0.23 -2.85 -1.23
CA GLY A 119 -0.01 -2.46 -2.62
C GLY A 119 1.48 -2.38 -2.99
N ASP A 120 2.24 -1.46 -2.39
CA ASP A 120 3.63 -1.12 -2.78
C ASP A 120 4.71 -1.66 -1.83
N GLY A 121 4.33 -2.38 -0.77
CA GLY A 121 5.27 -2.96 0.20
C GLY A 121 5.78 -4.34 -0.19
N CYS A 122 6.81 -4.79 0.50
CA CYS A 122 7.36 -6.13 0.36
C CYS A 122 7.98 -6.61 1.67
N LEU A 123 7.72 -7.85 2.05
CA LEU A 123 8.53 -8.59 3.03
C LEU A 123 9.30 -9.67 2.29
N SER A 124 10.61 -9.50 2.18
CA SER A 124 11.51 -10.43 1.50
C SER A 124 12.28 -11.26 2.52
N ILE A 125 12.35 -12.57 2.30
CA ILE A 125 13.20 -13.51 3.06
C ILE A 125 14.14 -14.16 2.07
N TYR A 126 15.46 -13.96 2.24
CA TYR A 126 16.44 -14.42 1.30
C TYR A 126 17.75 -14.85 2.00
N GLN A 127 18.57 -15.62 1.29
CA GLN A 127 19.90 -15.99 1.74
C GLN A 127 20.94 -15.04 1.16
N GLN A 128 21.92 -14.68 1.99
CA GLN A 128 23.06 -13.87 1.57
C GLN A 128 24.35 -14.57 1.96
N THR A 129 25.26 -14.71 1.02
CA THR A 129 26.64 -15.19 1.31
C THR A 129 27.48 -14.03 1.79
N VAL A 130 28.10 -14.18 2.97
CA VAL A 130 29.02 -13.21 3.57
C VAL A 130 30.32 -13.97 3.90
N GLY A 131 31.36 -13.74 3.12
CA GLY A 131 32.56 -14.59 3.16
C GLY A 131 32.20 -16.02 2.80
N ASN A 132 32.51 -16.97 3.70
CA ASN A 132 32.20 -18.39 3.53
C ASN A 132 30.87 -18.81 4.23
N ALA A 133 30.15 -17.89 4.85
CA ALA A 133 28.93 -18.19 5.56
C ALA A 133 27.70 -17.79 4.74
N VAL A 134 26.67 -18.66 4.73
CA VAL A 134 25.34 -18.34 4.23
C VAL A 134 24.48 -17.92 5.41
N ILE A 135 23.95 -16.69 5.36
CA ILE A 135 23.11 -16.14 6.41
C ILE A 135 21.70 -15.85 5.85
N ASN A 136 20.70 -16.15 6.66
CA ASN A 136 19.32 -15.77 6.34
C ASN A 136 19.14 -14.28 6.60
N LYS A 137 18.55 -13.60 5.65
CA LYS A 137 18.16 -12.18 5.72
C LYS A 137 16.68 -12.02 5.49
N GLN A 138 16.13 -11.05 6.15
CA GLN A 138 14.77 -10.58 5.94
C GLN A 138 14.78 -9.06 5.77
N GLU A 139 13.82 -8.55 5.04
CA GLU A 139 13.67 -7.12 4.84
C GLU A 139 12.19 -6.77 4.60
N TRP A 140 11.62 -6.02 5.51
CA TRP A 140 10.37 -5.31 5.28
C TRP A 140 10.69 -3.99 4.56
N SER A 141 9.96 -3.68 3.51
CA SER A 141 10.23 -2.48 2.73
C SER A 141 8.98 -1.83 2.18
N LEU A 142 9.05 -0.50 2.02
CA LEU A 142 8.00 0.34 1.47
C LEU A 142 8.60 1.33 0.48
N THR A 143 8.05 1.37 -0.74
CA THR A 143 8.56 2.23 -1.81
C THR A 143 7.53 3.29 -2.18
N GLY A 144 7.97 4.53 -2.41
CA GLY A 144 7.09 5.63 -2.78
C GLY A 144 7.83 6.94 -3.01
N HIS A 145 7.06 8.03 -3.16
CA HIS A 145 7.61 9.37 -3.28
C HIS A 145 8.46 9.72 -2.04
N PRO A 146 9.62 10.41 -2.20
CA PRO A 146 10.53 10.67 -1.08
C PRO A 146 9.86 11.35 0.13
N GLU A 147 9.06 12.38 -0.10
CA GLU A 147 8.36 13.10 0.96
C GLU A 147 7.28 12.24 1.63
N PHE A 148 6.49 11.50 0.84
CA PHE A 148 5.51 10.58 1.38
C PHE A 148 6.16 9.49 2.27
N ILE A 149 7.24 8.89 1.80
CA ILE A 149 7.97 7.87 2.57
C ILE A 149 8.61 8.47 3.84
N ALA A 150 9.07 9.72 3.80
CA ALA A 150 9.56 10.40 5.00
C ALA A 150 8.45 10.60 6.05
N ASN A 151 7.24 10.98 5.62
CA ASN A 151 6.07 11.13 6.48
C ASN A 151 5.63 9.77 7.07
N ILE A 152 5.60 8.70 6.27
CA ILE A 152 5.30 7.34 6.76
C ILE A 152 6.37 6.88 7.75
N ARG A 153 7.65 7.13 7.48
CA ARG A 153 8.74 6.81 8.40
C ARG A 153 8.56 7.51 9.74
N GLN A 154 8.29 8.82 9.72
CA GLN A 154 8.06 9.58 10.94
C GLN A 154 6.89 9.00 11.75
N PHE A 155 5.79 8.67 11.08
CA PHE A 155 4.64 8.03 11.72
C PHE A 155 5.02 6.68 12.35
N ILE A 156 5.73 5.82 11.64
CA ILE A 156 6.18 4.52 12.16
C ILE A 156 7.09 4.73 13.38
N GLU A 157 8.10 5.60 13.29
CA GLU A 157 9.05 5.85 14.39
C GLU A 157 8.41 6.48 15.65
N GLN A 158 7.25 7.12 15.50
CA GLN A 158 6.48 7.68 16.62
C GLN A 158 5.55 6.67 17.30
N ASN A 159 5.13 5.63 16.61
CA ASN A 159 4.07 4.72 17.08
C ASN A 159 4.53 3.27 17.23
N VAL A 160 5.68 2.90 16.68
CA VAL A 160 6.21 1.53 16.69
C VAL A 160 7.62 1.53 17.25
N ASP A 161 7.91 0.59 18.14
CA ASP A 161 9.27 0.40 18.68
C ASP A 161 10.19 -0.23 17.62
N VAL A 162 10.69 0.59 16.73
CA VAL A 162 11.59 0.20 15.63
C VAL A 162 12.92 0.94 15.71
N SER A 163 13.91 0.43 15.00
CA SER A 163 15.23 1.07 14.91
C SER A 163 15.17 2.40 14.15
N HIS A 164 15.53 3.49 14.81
CA HIS A 164 15.65 4.82 14.19
C HIS A 164 16.90 4.98 13.30
N ARG A 165 17.79 3.98 13.24
CA ARG A 165 19.02 4.00 12.41
C ARG A 165 18.78 3.51 10.98
N VAL A 166 17.55 3.39 10.59
CA VAL A 166 17.15 2.92 9.26
C VAL A 166 17.45 3.97 8.19
N LYS A 167 18.08 3.54 7.11
CA LYS A 167 18.38 4.41 5.96
C LYS A 167 17.32 4.26 4.89
N ILE A 168 16.84 5.39 4.39
CA ILE A 168 16.05 5.42 3.16
C ILE A 168 17.00 5.19 1.99
N LYS A 169 16.70 4.16 1.17
CA LYS A 169 17.48 3.86 -0.02
C LYS A 169 16.99 4.70 -1.20
N THR A 170 17.88 5.46 -1.79
CA THR A 170 17.66 6.18 -3.04
C THR A 170 18.15 5.34 -4.24
N TYR A 171 17.57 5.56 -5.40
CA TYR A 171 17.97 4.87 -6.62
C TYR A 171 18.75 5.81 -7.53
N LYS A 172 19.93 5.38 -8.04
CA LYS A 172 20.79 6.18 -8.92
C LYS A 172 20.11 6.63 -10.21
N ARG A 173 19.04 5.96 -10.64
CA ARG A 173 18.34 6.24 -11.90
C ARG A 173 17.15 7.17 -11.78
N THR A 174 16.70 7.44 -10.55
CA THR A 174 15.55 8.30 -10.30
C THR A 174 15.58 8.85 -8.88
N ASP A 175 15.29 10.11 -8.74
CA ASP A 175 15.03 10.81 -7.49
C ASP A 175 13.52 10.77 -7.11
N LYS A 176 12.69 10.21 -8.02
CA LYS A 176 11.23 10.21 -7.89
C LYS A 176 10.69 9.17 -6.89
N ALA A 177 11.49 8.18 -6.53
CA ALA A 177 11.09 7.14 -5.59
C ALA A 177 12.24 6.75 -4.67
N VAL A 178 11.91 6.45 -3.42
CA VAL A 178 12.82 5.95 -2.40
C VAL A 178 12.20 4.74 -1.71
N THR A 179 13.03 3.93 -1.04
CA THR A 179 12.55 2.77 -0.29
C THR A 179 12.99 2.88 1.17
N LEU A 180 12.02 2.87 2.07
CA LEU A 180 12.20 2.65 3.50
C LEU A 180 12.38 1.16 3.75
N ARG A 181 13.34 0.77 4.63
CA ARG A 181 13.67 -0.64 4.87
C ARG A 181 13.94 -0.89 6.33
N TYR A 182 13.33 -1.95 6.85
CA TYR A 182 13.60 -2.51 8.18
C TYR A 182 14.07 -3.95 8.02
N GLY A 183 15.29 -4.26 8.47
CA GLY A 183 15.90 -5.58 8.31
C GLY A 183 16.09 -6.33 9.63
N ARG A 184 15.85 -5.69 10.77
CA ARG A 184 15.90 -6.36 12.06
C ARG A 184 14.63 -7.17 12.27
N LYS A 185 14.78 -8.37 12.81
CA LYS A 185 13.66 -9.23 13.15
C LYS A 185 12.67 -8.54 14.09
N SER A 186 13.18 -7.90 15.16
CA SER A 186 12.35 -7.17 16.12
C SER A 186 11.52 -6.06 15.46
N ASP A 187 12.12 -5.32 14.50
CA ASP A 187 11.41 -4.26 13.78
C ASP A 187 10.27 -4.83 12.92
N ILE A 188 10.50 -6.00 12.27
CA ILE A 188 9.49 -6.66 11.42
C ILE A 188 8.34 -7.19 12.28
N VAL A 189 8.63 -7.77 13.46
CA VAL A 189 7.62 -8.21 14.42
C VAL A 189 6.77 -7.03 14.89
N ALA A 190 7.43 -5.95 15.34
CA ALA A 190 6.74 -4.76 15.83
C ALA A 190 5.86 -4.11 14.73
N LEU A 191 6.35 -4.06 13.49
CA LEU A 191 5.59 -3.56 12.34
C LEU A 191 4.39 -4.45 12.03
N HIS A 192 4.55 -5.79 12.05
CA HIS A 192 3.44 -6.71 11.87
C HIS A 192 2.38 -6.48 12.94
N ASP A 193 2.76 -6.53 14.22
CA ASP A 193 1.82 -6.42 15.32
C ASP A 193 1.06 -5.10 15.28
N TYR A 194 1.73 -4.01 14.94
CA TYR A 194 1.09 -2.69 14.85
C TYR A 194 0.18 -2.55 13.62
N LEU A 195 0.61 -3.02 12.45
CA LEU A 195 -0.15 -2.85 11.21
C LEU A 195 -1.32 -3.80 11.10
N TYR A 196 -1.22 -5.00 11.71
CA TYR A 196 -2.24 -6.05 11.60
C TYR A 196 -3.05 -6.25 12.88
N GLN A 197 -2.78 -5.46 13.95
CA GLN A 197 -3.70 -5.42 15.10
C GLN A 197 -5.08 -5.00 14.60
N ASP A 198 -6.10 -5.69 15.06
CA ASP A 198 -7.51 -5.43 14.72
C ASP A 198 -7.82 -5.45 13.21
N ALA A 199 -6.95 -6.07 12.38
CA ALA A 199 -7.10 -6.12 10.94
C ALA A 199 -8.22 -7.08 10.54
N THR A 200 -9.24 -6.56 9.87
CA THR A 200 -10.32 -7.35 9.25
C THR A 200 -10.19 -7.42 7.73
N VAL A 201 -9.41 -6.51 7.13
CA VAL A 201 -9.14 -6.47 5.70
C VAL A 201 -7.64 -6.33 5.42
N TYR A 202 -7.09 -7.23 4.62
CA TYR A 202 -5.69 -7.27 4.19
C TYR A 202 -5.53 -8.10 2.92
N LEU A 203 -4.41 -7.96 2.23
CA LEU A 203 -4.06 -8.75 1.06
C LEU A 203 -3.43 -10.08 1.52
N ASP A 204 -4.14 -11.20 1.26
CA ASP A 204 -3.73 -12.53 1.75
C ASP A 204 -2.29 -12.89 1.38
N SER A 205 -1.86 -12.62 0.15
CA SER A 205 -0.49 -12.93 -0.28
C SER A 205 0.58 -12.15 0.50
N LYS A 206 0.27 -10.94 0.99
CA LYS A 206 1.16 -10.15 1.84
C LYS A 206 1.17 -10.68 3.26
N TYR A 207 0.00 -11.02 3.80
CA TYR A 207 -0.10 -11.62 5.12
C TYR A 207 0.63 -12.96 5.21
N GLN A 208 0.55 -13.80 4.16
CA GLN A 208 1.27 -15.07 4.09
C GLN A 208 2.80 -14.90 4.13
N GLN A 209 3.35 -13.81 3.65
CA GLN A 209 4.78 -13.51 3.80
C GLN A 209 5.17 -13.36 5.30
N PHE A 210 4.31 -12.78 6.13
CA PHE A 210 4.54 -12.73 7.58
C PHE A 210 4.38 -14.11 8.23
N VAL A 211 3.38 -14.90 7.82
CA VAL A 211 3.21 -16.28 8.30
C VAL A 211 4.47 -17.10 7.99
N GLU A 212 5.02 -16.99 6.78
CA GLU A 212 6.28 -17.64 6.40
C GLU A 212 7.44 -17.14 7.26
N PHE A 213 7.58 -15.84 7.47
CA PHE A 213 8.60 -15.25 8.33
C PHE A 213 8.53 -15.84 9.74
N PHE A 214 7.38 -15.85 10.40
CA PHE A 214 7.21 -16.38 11.75
C PHE A 214 7.43 -17.90 11.83
N THR A 215 7.11 -18.64 10.78
CA THR A 215 7.31 -20.10 10.72
C THR A 215 8.80 -20.44 10.65
N ARG A 216 9.58 -19.72 9.84
CA ARG A 216 11.04 -19.91 9.74
C ARG A 216 11.79 -19.56 11.02
N GLU A 217 11.23 -18.70 11.84
CA GLU A 217 11.82 -18.26 13.09
C GLU A 217 11.66 -19.25 14.24
N LYS A 218 10.76 -20.24 14.09
CA LYS A 218 10.53 -21.32 15.08
C LYS A 218 11.41 -22.55 14.84
N ASN A 219 12.07 -22.60 13.66
CA ASN A 219 12.97 -23.68 13.25
C ASN A 219 14.43 -23.22 13.26
#